data_d1c24cd83a03e7c62de0233f0314ada6
#
_entry.id   d1c24cd83a03e7c62de0233f0314ada6
#
_cell.length_a   1.000
_cell.length_b   1.000
_cell.length_c   1.000
_cell.angle_alpha   90.00
_cell.angle_beta   90.00
_cell.angle_gamma   90.00
#
_symmetry.space_group_name_H-M   'P 1'
#
loop_
_entity.id
_entity.type
_entity.pdbx_description
1 polymer ?
#
loop_
_entity_poly.entity_id
_entity_poly.type
_entity_poly.pdbx_seq_one_letter_code
_entity_poly.pdbx_strand_id
1 'polypeptide(L)'
;MINAETRAQIINLINKEVVPAVGCTEPMAVALCAAKAAEVLGCRPQKVRAQLSANILKNAMGVGIPGTGMIGLPIAIALGTLIGKSEYQLEVIKDLTPETLEEGKAFINEQRLTILRKSNIEEKLYIEVESSTETSKATVIISCAHTNIVYVEKDGNVLLDNRTTRSEACEQKDISLDLKMVYDFATTAPVGEIDFILKAKDYNLKAAEDSLKGNYGHCLGKTMNRPLSHGIFGDSIYSHIIAKTASACDARMGGAMIPVMSNSGSGNQGICATNPVVVYALENNNTEEELVRALILSHLTAIYIKQSLGKLSALCGCVVASIGSSCGITYLMGGDYDKICHSVKNMIANLAGMLCDGAKPGCSLKISSGVSTALLSAVLSMEGRFVTAAEGIVDDDVDKSIRNLTSIGANAMNLTDEMVLNIMVNKNGC
;
A
#
# COMPACT_ATOMS: atom_id res chain seq x y z
N MET A 1 -1.64 8.16 31.25
CA MET A 1 -0.68 8.81 30.31
C MET A 1 0.35 7.78 29.88
N ILE A 2 0.62 7.70 28.61
CA ILE A 2 1.63 6.81 28.03
C ILE A 2 3.02 7.32 28.44
N ASN A 3 3.88 6.44 28.97
CA ASN A 3 5.22 6.80 29.40
C ASN A 3 6.15 7.14 28.22
N ALA A 4 7.29 7.79 28.48
CA ALA A 4 8.20 8.26 27.42
C ALA A 4 8.81 7.13 26.59
N GLU A 5 9.10 5.97 27.19
CA GLU A 5 9.65 4.81 26.49
C GLU A 5 8.63 4.23 25.49
N THR A 6 7.38 4.02 25.91
CA THR A 6 6.29 3.56 25.05
C THR A 6 6.01 4.57 23.93
N ARG A 7 6.05 5.89 24.21
CA ARG A 7 5.93 6.91 23.16
C ARG A 7 7.03 6.79 22.11
N ALA A 8 8.28 6.64 22.54
CA ALA A 8 9.41 6.47 21.63
C ALA A 8 9.25 5.21 20.73
N GLN A 9 8.78 4.10 21.29
CA GLN A 9 8.51 2.87 20.52
C GLN A 9 7.40 3.09 19.48
N ILE A 10 6.32 3.79 19.83
CA ILE A 10 5.23 4.11 18.90
C ILE A 10 5.72 5.05 17.80
N ILE A 11 6.49 6.09 18.12
CA ILE A 11 7.07 7.02 17.14
C ILE A 11 7.99 6.27 16.18
N ASN A 12 8.84 5.38 16.67
CA ASN A 12 9.71 4.55 15.84
C ASN A 12 8.89 3.66 14.89
N LEU A 13 7.80 3.06 15.38
CA LEU A 13 6.90 2.27 14.56
C LEU A 13 6.24 3.11 13.46
N ILE A 14 5.75 4.30 13.78
CA ILE A 14 5.17 5.20 12.77
C ILE A 14 6.22 5.57 11.71
N ASN A 15 7.42 5.98 12.11
CA ASN A 15 8.50 6.35 11.20
C ASN A 15 8.96 5.18 10.31
N LYS A 16 8.84 3.94 10.79
CA LYS A 16 9.13 2.73 10.02
C LYS A 16 8.05 2.41 8.98
N GLU A 17 6.78 2.61 9.33
CA GLU A 17 5.65 2.17 8.51
C GLU A 17 5.05 3.30 7.66
N VAL A 18 5.32 4.58 7.97
CA VAL A 18 4.84 5.75 7.22
C VAL A 18 6.03 6.41 6.53
N VAL A 19 6.27 5.99 5.29
CA VAL A 19 7.44 6.41 4.51
C VAL A 19 7.05 6.81 3.08
N PRO A 20 7.80 7.75 2.45
CA PRO A 20 7.59 8.10 1.06
C PRO A 20 7.78 6.89 0.13
N ALA A 21 6.97 6.82 -0.93
CA ALA A 21 7.08 5.79 -1.95
C ALA A 21 6.69 6.35 -3.33
N VAL A 22 7.41 5.95 -4.38
CA VAL A 22 7.08 6.25 -5.78
C VAL A 22 6.61 4.96 -6.45
N GLY A 23 5.43 5.00 -7.08
CA GLY A 23 4.86 3.82 -7.73
C GLY A 23 4.46 2.71 -6.74
N CYS A 24 4.35 1.49 -7.27
CA CYS A 24 4.03 0.30 -6.47
C CYS A 24 5.32 -0.44 -6.06
N THR A 25 5.40 -0.86 -4.80
CA THR A 25 6.60 -1.49 -4.24
C THR A 25 6.89 -2.86 -4.83
N GLU A 26 5.86 -3.65 -5.15
CA GLU A 26 6.01 -5.01 -5.64
C GLU A 26 6.72 -5.09 -7.01
N PRO A 27 6.31 -4.36 -8.07
CA PRO A 27 7.05 -4.38 -9.33
C PRO A 27 8.44 -3.78 -9.21
N MET A 28 8.66 -2.80 -8.32
CA MET A 28 9.98 -2.24 -8.07
C MET A 28 10.90 -3.22 -7.34
N ALA A 29 10.38 -4.03 -6.43
CA ALA A 29 11.14 -5.11 -5.81
C ALA A 29 11.54 -6.20 -6.83
N VAL A 30 10.67 -6.51 -7.78
CA VAL A 30 11.00 -7.44 -8.88
C VAL A 30 12.05 -6.83 -9.81
N ALA A 31 11.94 -5.54 -10.13
CA ALA A 31 12.95 -4.82 -10.91
C ALA A 31 14.30 -4.76 -10.18
N LEU A 32 14.30 -4.54 -8.85
CA LEU A 32 15.50 -4.58 -8.00
C LEU A 32 16.18 -5.96 -8.04
N CYS A 33 15.40 -7.02 -7.93
CA CYS A 33 15.90 -8.39 -8.03
C CYS A 33 16.54 -8.64 -9.41
N ALA A 34 15.89 -8.17 -10.49
CA ALA A 34 16.41 -8.27 -11.86
C ALA A 34 17.69 -7.45 -12.07
N ALA A 35 17.73 -6.23 -11.52
CA ALA A 35 18.92 -5.37 -11.53
C ALA A 35 20.11 -6.07 -10.86
N LYS A 36 19.88 -6.59 -9.65
CA LYS A 36 20.92 -7.31 -8.92
C LYS A 36 21.40 -8.56 -9.65
N ALA A 37 20.50 -9.33 -10.27
CA ALA A 37 20.88 -10.50 -11.07
C ALA A 37 21.71 -10.11 -12.31
N ALA A 38 21.38 -9.01 -12.98
CA ALA A 38 22.15 -8.49 -14.11
C ALA A 38 23.55 -7.98 -13.67
N GLU A 39 23.63 -7.25 -12.55
CA GLU A 39 24.91 -6.82 -11.96
C GLU A 39 25.84 -8.00 -11.64
N VAL A 40 25.29 -9.05 -11.01
CA VAL A 40 26.06 -10.25 -10.63
C VAL A 40 26.51 -11.02 -11.87
N LEU A 41 25.66 -11.11 -12.89
CA LEU A 41 26.03 -11.71 -14.18
C LEU A 41 27.23 -10.98 -14.81
N GLY A 42 27.26 -9.63 -14.70
CA GLY A 42 28.37 -8.79 -15.17
C GLY A 42 28.36 -8.49 -16.66
N CYS A 43 27.31 -8.87 -17.38
CA CYS A 43 27.07 -8.56 -18.78
C CYS A 43 25.57 -8.48 -19.08
N ARG A 44 25.20 -7.99 -20.27
CA ARG A 44 23.79 -7.87 -20.67
C ARG A 44 23.17 -9.26 -20.81
N PRO A 45 22.11 -9.60 -20.06
CA PRO A 45 21.48 -10.92 -20.15
C PRO A 45 20.82 -11.13 -21.52
N GLN A 46 20.87 -12.36 -22.00
CA GLN A 46 20.12 -12.81 -23.17
C GLN A 46 18.71 -13.26 -22.79
N LYS A 47 18.55 -13.86 -21.60
CA LYS A 47 17.26 -14.32 -21.07
C LYS A 47 17.17 -13.97 -19.59
N VAL A 48 15.93 -13.66 -19.17
CA VAL A 48 15.59 -13.43 -17.75
C VAL A 48 14.37 -14.27 -17.40
N ARG A 49 14.47 -15.03 -16.32
CA ARG A 49 13.39 -15.84 -15.77
C ARG A 49 13.05 -15.35 -14.37
N ALA A 50 11.83 -14.90 -14.15
CA ALA A 50 11.34 -14.50 -12.84
C ALA A 50 10.34 -15.54 -12.30
N GLN A 51 10.55 -16.00 -11.07
CA GLN A 51 9.63 -16.86 -10.33
C GLN A 51 9.15 -16.13 -9.08
N LEU A 52 7.85 -15.92 -8.97
CA LEU A 52 7.24 -15.02 -8.02
C LEU A 52 6.19 -15.73 -7.16
N SER A 53 6.08 -15.33 -5.89
CA SER A 53 4.93 -15.75 -5.07
C SER A 53 3.62 -15.24 -5.66
N ALA A 54 2.53 -15.91 -5.31
CA ALA A 54 1.19 -15.55 -5.73
C ALA A 54 0.85 -14.07 -5.44
N ASN A 55 1.20 -13.59 -4.26
CA ASN A 55 0.89 -12.22 -3.84
C ASN A 55 1.71 -11.16 -4.61
N ILE A 56 3.00 -11.40 -4.85
CA ILE A 56 3.83 -10.51 -5.65
C ILE A 56 3.29 -10.46 -7.09
N LEU A 57 3.01 -11.61 -7.69
CA LEU A 57 2.47 -11.69 -9.04
C LEU A 57 1.14 -10.92 -9.14
N LYS A 58 0.19 -11.20 -8.24
CA LYS A 58 -1.11 -10.53 -8.18
C LYS A 58 -0.98 -9.00 -8.09
N ASN A 59 -0.10 -8.50 -7.21
CA ASN A 59 0.00 -7.07 -6.94
C ASN A 59 0.81 -6.30 -7.99
N ALA A 60 1.64 -6.98 -8.78
CA ALA A 60 2.49 -6.33 -9.76
C ALA A 60 1.97 -6.40 -11.21
N MET A 61 1.00 -7.29 -11.51
CA MET A 61 0.54 -7.53 -12.89
C MET A 61 -0.18 -6.34 -13.54
N GLY A 62 -0.95 -5.57 -12.77
CA GLY A 62 -1.92 -4.61 -13.31
C GLY A 62 -1.60 -3.14 -13.03
N VAL A 63 -0.47 -2.84 -12.44
CA VAL A 63 -0.12 -1.48 -12.00
C VAL A 63 0.77 -0.77 -13.01
N GLY A 64 0.57 0.54 -13.18
CA GLY A 64 1.42 1.39 -14.00
C GLY A 64 2.85 1.46 -13.46
N ILE A 65 3.83 1.30 -14.35
CA ILE A 65 5.25 1.41 -14.02
C ILE A 65 5.69 2.87 -14.21
N PRO A 66 6.29 3.48 -13.17
CA PRO A 66 6.59 4.91 -13.17
C PRO A 66 7.38 5.36 -14.38
N GLY A 67 6.91 6.44 -15.04
CA GLY A 67 7.57 7.07 -16.19
C GLY A 67 7.48 6.34 -17.51
N THR A 68 6.90 5.11 -17.56
CA THR A 68 6.92 4.27 -18.78
C THR A 68 5.67 4.40 -19.64
N GLY A 69 4.55 4.82 -19.08
CA GLY A 69 3.23 4.71 -19.70
C GLY A 69 2.75 3.26 -19.90
N MET A 70 3.46 2.28 -19.36
CA MET A 70 3.16 0.84 -19.47
C MET A 70 2.77 0.26 -18.13
N ILE A 71 2.17 -0.92 -18.17
CA ILE A 71 1.70 -1.65 -16.98
C ILE A 71 2.44 -2.97 -16.82
N GLY A 72 2.62 -3.39 -15.55
CA GLY A 72 2.94 -4.75 -15.17
C GLY A 72 4.40 -5.12 -15.16
N LEU A 73 4.63 -6.38 -14.84
CA LEU A 73 5.95 -6.94 -14.60
C LEU A 73 6.90 -6.94 -15.82
N PRO A 74 6.44 -7.18 -17.06
CA PRO A 74 7.36 -7.29 -18.18
C PRO A 74 8.28 -6.07 -18.31
N ILE A 75 7.70 -4.87 -18.31
CA ILE A 75 8.50 -3.64 -18.45
C ILE A 75 9.33 -3.34 -17.19
N ALA A 76 8.82 -3.65 -16.00
CA ALA A 76 9.58 -3.48 -14.75
C ALA A 76 10.83 -4.36 -14.72
N ILE A 77 10.72 -5.64 -15.12
CA ILE A 77 11.83 -6.58 -15.20
C ILE A 77 12.82 -6.15 -16.28
N ALA A 78 12.34 -5.81 -17.48
CA ALA A 78 13.20 -5.38 -18.59
C ALA A 78 14.04 -4.16 -18.20
N LEU A 79 13.44 -3.12 -17.63
CA LEU A 79 14.14 -1.93 -17.19
C LEU A 79 15.08 -2.21 -16.02
N GLY A 80 14.64 -2.98 -15.01
CA GLY A 80 15.53 -3.42 -13.94
C GLY A 80 16.78 -4.12 -14.47
N THR A 81 16.62 -4.97 -15.48
CA THR A 81 17.72 -5.70 -16.11
C THR A 81 18.68 -4.80 -16.92
N LEU A 82 18.14 -3.80 -17.64
CA LEU A 82 18.89 -3.00 -18.60
C LEU A 82 19.59 -1.79 -17.97
N ILE A 83 18.92 -1.11 -17.04
CA ILE A 83 19.40 0.14 -16.44
C ILE A 83 19.52 0.05 -14.91
N GLY A 84 19.10 -1.08 -14.32
CA GLY A 84 18.97 -1.18 -12.89
C GLY A 84 20.31 -1.07 -12.17
N LYS A 85 20.29 -0.22 -11.13
CA LYS A 85 21.34 -0.15 -10.13
C LYS A 85 20.74 -0.57 -8.80
N SER A 86 21.15 -1.73 -8.30
CA SER A 86 20.56 -2.30 -7.08
C SER A 86 20.77 -1.41 -5.85
N GLU A 87 21.79 -0.55 -5.85
CA GLU A 87 22.01 0.46 -4.80
C GLU A 87 20.85 1.46 -4.64
N TYR A 88 20.05 1.68 -5.67
CA TYR A 88 18.89 2.57 -5.63
C TYR A 88 17.67 1.94 -4.96
N GLN A 89 17.75 0.70 -4.54
CA GLN A 89 16.65 0.00 -3.87
C GLN A 89 15.36 0.07 -4.69
N LEU A 90 14.25 0.53 -4.11
CA LEU A 90 12.95 0.65 -4.81
C LEU A 90 12.87 1.81 -5.82
N GLU A 91 13.89 2.64 -5.92
CA GLU A 91 14.05 3.64 -6.99
C GLU A 91 14.90 3.12 -8.17
N VAL A 92 15.02 1.81 -8.30
CA VAL A 92 15.92 1.09 -9.21
C VAL A 92 15.88 1.55 -10.67
N ILE A 93 14.75 2.09 -11.14
CA ILE A 93 14.56 2.61 -12.51
C ILE A 93 14.55 4.14 -12.60
N LYS A 94 15.05 4.87 -11.60
CA LYS A 94 15.01 6.34 -11.60
C LYS A 94 15.80 6.99 -12.75
N ASP A 95 16.78 6.29 -13.29
CA ASP A 95 17.59 6.75 -14.43
C ASP A 95 16.92 6.45 -15.80
N LEU A 96 15.60 6.18 -15.82
CA LEU A 96 14.84 5.92 -17.04
C LEU A 96 14.93 7.08 -18.03
N THR A 97 15.28 6.77 -19.28
CA THR A 97 15.24 7.68 -20.43
C THR A 97 14.32 7.14 -21.53
N PRO A 98 13.90 7.97 -22.50
CA PRO A 98 13.13 7.49 -23.65
C PRO A 98 13.83 6.36 -24.41
N GLU A 99 15.16 6.44 -24.58
CA GLU A 99 15.96 5.43 -25.28
C GLU A 99 15.93 4.10 -24.54
N THR A 100 16.16 4.10 -23.22
CA THR A 100 16.14 2.88 -22.41
C THR A 100 14.73 2.28 -22.28
N LEU A 101 13.69 3.11 -22.39
CA LEU A 101 12.31 2.62 -22.49
C LEU A 101 12.08 1.84 -23.77
N GLU A 102 12.53 2.35 -24.92
CA GLU A 102 12.43 1.63 -26.19
C GLU A 102 13.27 0.34 -26.20
N GLU A 103 14.45 0.34 -25.58
CA GLU A 103 15.22 -0.88 -25.39
C GLU A 103 14.48 -1.92 -24.52
N GLY A 104 13.79 -1.45 -23.45
CA GLY A 104 12.95 -2.31 -22.60
C GLY A 104 11.79 -2.95 -23.37
N LYS A 105 11.13 -2.17 -24.25
CA LYS A 105 10.08 -2.68 -25.14
C LYS A 105 10.62 -3.71 -26.13
N ALA A 106 11.78 -3.44 -26.75
CA ALA A 106 12.45 -4.38 -27.64
C ALA A 106 12.78 -5.69 -26.92
N PHE A 107 13.32 -5.61 -25.68
CA PHE A 107 13.65 -6.78 -24.87
C PHE A 107 12.46 -7.68 -24.58
N ILE A 108 11.27 -7.07 -24.37
CA ILE A 108 10.00 -7.81 -24.19
C ILE A 108 9.56 -8.46 -25.49
N ASN A 109 9.57 -7.70 -26.59
CA ASN A 109 9.11 -8.17 -27.90
C ASN A 109 9.97 -9.32 -28.46
N GLU A 110 11.23 -9.37 -28.10
CA GLU A 110 12.15 -10.46 -28.44
C GLU A 110 11.95 -11.73 -27.57
N GLN A 111 10.92 -11.75 -26.73
CA GLN A 111 10.55 -12.89 -25.86
C GLN A 111 11.69 -13.35 -24.93
N ARG A 112 12.51 -12.42 -24.47
CA ARG A 112 13.63 -12.69 -23.56
C ARG A 112 13.20 -12.86 -22.10
N LEU A 113 11.93 -12.62 -21.78
CA LEU A 113 11.38 -12.70 -20.42
C LEU A 113 10.46 -13.90 -20.27
N THR A 114 10.64 -14.59 -19.14
CA THR A 114 9.72 -15.64 -18.68
C THR A 114 9.29 -15.33 -17.26
N ILE A 115 8.00 -15.17 -17.01
CA ILE A 115 7.44 -14.88 -15.70
C ILE A 115 6.56 -16.04 -15.27
N LEU A 116 6.86 -16.63 -14.11
CA LEU A 116 6.22 -17.82 -13.60
C LEU A 116 5.77 -17.64 -12.15
N ARG A 117 4.68 -18.30 -11.77
CA ARG A 117 4.35 -18.50 -10.37
C ARG A 117 5.28 -19.55 -9.76
N LYS A 118 5.91 -19.23 -8.63
CA LYS A 118 6.66 -20.21 -7.83
C LYS A 118 5.67 -21.07 -7.07
N SER A 119 5.76 -22.40 -7.25
CA SER A 119 4.94 -23.38 -6.54
C SER A 119 5.61 -23.80 -5.24
N ASN A 120 4.80 -24.29 -4.28
CA ASN A 120 5.27 -24.90 -3.03
C ASN A 120 6.13 -23.98 -2.16
N ILE A 121 5.73 -22.70 -2.06
CA ILE A 121 6.33 -21.74 -1.13
C ILE A 121 5.25 -21.22 -0.18
N GLU A 122 5.62 -21.03 1.08
CA GLU A 122 4.73 -20.44 2.10
C GLU A 122 4.85 -18.92 2.17
N GLU A 123 5.96 -18.38 1.64
CA GLU A 123 6.24 -16.95 1.69
C GLU A 123 5.30 -16.15 0.81
N LYS A 124 4.57 -15.23 1.43
CA LYS A 124 3.73 -14.26 0.70
C LYS A 124 4.56 -13.27 -0.12
N LEU A 125 5.79 -12.97 0.30
CA LEU A 125 6.75 -12.14 -0.42
C LEU A 125 7.97 -12.98 -0.79
N TYR A 126 8.01 -13.44 -2.04
CA TYR A 126 9.13 -14.17 -2.63
C TYR A 126 9.30 -13.77 -4.09
N ILE A 127 10.51 -13.41 -4.43
CA ILE A 127 10.95 -13.01 -5.77
C ILE A 127 12.26 -13.71 -6.06
N GLU A 128 12.33 -14.52 -7.10
CA GLU A 128 13.54 -15.15 -7.61
C GLU A 128 13.72 -14.74 -9.07
N VAL A 129 14.88 -14.18 -9.40
CA VAL A 129 15.22 -13.80 -10.77
C VAL A 129 16.52 -14.48 -11.16
N GLU A 130 16.49 -15.21 -12.28
CA GLU A 130 17.65 -15.76 -12.96
C GLU A 130 17.89 -14.96 -14.24
N SER A 131 19.07 -14.37 -14.36
CA SER A 131 19.59 -13.72 -15.56
C SER A 131 20.66 -14.60 -16.19
N SER A 132 20.60 -14.84 -17.51
CA SER A 132 21.51 -15.79 -18.18
C SER A 132 21.93 -15.35 -19.57
N THR A 133 23.13 -15.85 -19.94
CA THR A 133 23.67 -15.92 -21.31
C THR A 133 23.79 -17.38 -21.72
N GLU A 134 24.46 -17.68 -22.84
CA GLU A 134 24.76 -19.06 -23.24
C GLU A 134 25.75 -19.77 -22.30
N THR A 135 26.62 -19.01 -21.62
CA THR A 135 27.76 -19.55 -20.87
C THR A 135 27.74 -19.23 -19.38
N SER A 136 26.90 -18.30 -18.93
CA SER A 136 26.90 -17.86 -17.55
C SER A 136 25.47 -17.55 -17.07
N LYS A 137 25.22 -17.74 -15.78
CA LYS A 137 23.95 -17.42 -15.15
C LYS A 137 24.14 -16.83 -13.74
N ALA A 138 23.22 -15.96 -13.35
CA ALA A 138 23.16 -15.42 -12.00
C ALA A 138 21.73 -15.52 -11.46
N THR A 139 21.60 -15.95 -10.21
CA THR A 139 20.31 -16.09 -9.52
C THR A 139 20.31 -15.21 -8.27
N VAL A 140 19.24 -14.44 -8.09
CA VAL A 140 19.02 -13.58 -6.91
C VAL A 140 17.64 -13.87 -6.33
N ILE A 141 17.55 -13.92 -5.00
CA ILE A 141 16.27 -14.07 -4.29
C ILE A 141 16.09 -12.91 -3.30
N ILE A 142 14.90 -12.29 -3.38
CA ILE A 142 14.38 -11.35 -2.39
C ILE A 142 13.25 -12.05 -1.64
N SER A 143 13.27 -12.04 -0.30
CA SER A 143 12.20 -12.63 0.54
C SER A 143 12.00 -11.84 1.84
N CYS A 144 10.81 -11.97 2.41
CA CYS A 144 10.34 -11.36 3.66
C CYS A 144 10.10 -9.84 3.59
N ALA A 145 10.95 -9.06 2.93
CA ALA A 145 10.78 -7.63 2.70
C ALA A 145 11.18 -7.27 1.26
N HIS A 146 10.61 -6.18 0.72
CA HIS A 146 10.76 -5.80 -0.69
C HIS A 146 12.21 -5.50 -1.13
N THR A 147 13.11 -5.23 -0.20
CA THR A 147 14.53 -4.91 -0.45
C THR A 147 15.49 -5.92 0.17
N ASN A 148 14.98 -6.98 0.81
CA ASN A 148 15.80 -7.94 1.52
C ASN A 148 16.30 -9.05 0.57
N ILE A 149 17.51 -8.88 0.04
CA ILE A 149 18.20 -9.88 -0.78
C ILE A 149 18.72 -10.97 0.16
N VAL A 150 18.19 -12.19 0.04
CA VAL A 150 18.54 -13.34 0.89
C VAL A 150 19.44 -14.34 0.22
N TYR A 151 19.53 -14.32 -1.11
CA TYR A 151 20.37 -15.26 -1.86
C TYR A 151 20.94 -14.64 -3.12
N VAL A 152 22.21 -14.91 -3.39
CA VAL A 152 22.91 -14.51 -4.61
C VAL A 152 23.83 -15.64 -5.04
N GLU A 153 23.73 -16.09 -6.28
CA GLU A 153 24.56 -17.12 -6.89
C GLU A 153 25.02 -16.69 -8.28
N LYS A 154 26.22 -17.06 -8.66
CA LYS A 154 26.74 -16.96 -10.03
C LYS A 154 27.44 -18.26 -10.44
N ASP A 155 26.99 -18.86 -11.54
CA ASP A 155 27.60 -20.08 -12.16
C ASP A 155 27.80 -21.23 -11.16
N GLY A 156 26.84 -21.44 -10.25
CA GLY A 156 26.90 -22.43 -9.18
C GLY A 156 27.69 -22.00 -7.93
N ASN A 157 28.32 -20.83 -7.97
CA ASN A 157 29.03 -20.25 -6.83
C ASN A 157 28.07 -19.39 -6.01
N VAL A 158 27.80 -19.80 -4.77
CA VAL A 158 26.98 -19.05 -3.83
C VAL A 158 27.78 -17.88 -3.25
N LEU A 159 27.32 -16.65 -3.52
CA LEU A 159 27.96 -15.42 -3.04
C LEU A 159 27.29 -14.90 -1.76
N LEU A 160 26.00 -15.20 -1.56
CA LEU A 160 25.21 -14.87 -0.38
C LEU A 160 24.17 -15.96 -0.16
N ASP A 161 24.07 -16.49 1.07
CA ASP A 161 22.95 -17.34 1.49
C ASP A 161 22.51 -17.03 2.91
N ASN A 162 21.47 -16.23 3.02
CA ASN A 162 20.83 -15.85 4.27
C ASN A 162 19.40 -16.44 4.40
N ARG A 163 19.08 -17.48 3.60
CA ARG A 163 17.75 -18.11 3.58
C ARG A 163 17.40 -18.81 4.90
N THR A 164 18.38 -19.27 5.64
CA THR A 164 18.24 -19.99 6.92
C THR A 164 18.23 -19.09 8.15
N THR A 165 18.73 -17.85 8.05
CA THR A 165 18.70 -16.85 9.14
C THR A 165 17.31 -16.22 9.32
N ARG A 166 16.26 -16.98 9.05
CA ARG A 166 14.87 -16.59 8.88
C ARG A 166 14.18 -16.04 10.13
N SER A 167 14.68 -16.33 11.33
CA SER A 167 13.99 -16.03 12.58
C SER A 167 14.24 -14.63 13.14
N GLU A 168 15.41 -14.04 12.96
CA GLU A 168 15.78 -12.81 13.67
C GLU A 168 15.46 -11.52 12.89
N ALA A 169 15.57 -11.53 11.55
CA ALA A 169 15.25 -10.37 10.72
C ALA A 169 13.73 -10.13 10.52
N CYS A 170 12.91 -11.18 10.69
CA CYS A 170 11.44 -11.07 10.68
C CYS A 170 10.84 -10.76 12.07
N GLU A 171 11.62 -10.85 13.15
CA GLU A 171 11.16 -10.78 14.54
C GLU A 171 11.71 -9.58 15.34
N GLN A 172 11.90 -8.41 14.74
CA GLN A 172 11.83 -7.23 15.62
C GLN A 172 10.38 -7.13 16.08
N LYS A 173 10.12 -7.54 17.32
CA LYS A 173 8.80 -7.39 17.96
C LYS A 173 8.52 -5.90 18.12
N ASP A 174 7.86 -5.33 17.13
CA ASP A 174 7.29 -4.00 17.26
C ASP A 174 6.32 -4.01 18.46
N ILE A 175 6.14 -2.84 19.07
CA ILE A 175 5.15 -2.69 20.15
C ILE A 175 3.78 -3.18 19.66
N SER A 176 3.13 -4.03 20.47
CA SER A 176 1.75 -4.47 20.21
C SER A 176 0.79 -3.36 20.59
N LEU A 177 -0.07 -2.97 19.65
CA LEU A 177 -1.04 -1.90 19.84
C LEU A 177 -2.43 -2.48 20.17
N ASP A 178 -3.25 -1.67 20.82
CA ASP A 178 -4.69 -1.75 20.87
C ASP A 178 -5.30 -0.37 20.55
N LEU A 179 -6.60 -0.31 20.28
CA LEU A 179 -7.24 0.95 19.87
C LEU A 179 -7.20 2.02 20.96
N LYS A 180 -7.25 1.62 22.24
CA LYS A 180 -7.17 2.56 23.35
C LYS A 180 -5.79 3.20 23.44
N MET A 181 -4.73 2.42 23.29
CA MET A 181 -3.35 2.94 23.23
C MET A 181 -3.15 3.88 22.05
N VAL A 182 -3.68 3.53 20.88
CA VAL A 182 -3.66 4.39 19.68
C VAL A 182 -4.34 5.74 19.96
N TYR A 183 -5.53 5.71 20.55
CA TYR A 183 -6.27 6.92 20.90
C TYR A 183 -5.53 7.77 21.94
N ASP A 184 -5.09 7.15 23.03
CA ASP A 184 -4.39 7.84 24.10
C ASP A 184 -3.09 8.48 23.61
N PHE A 185 -2.34 7.77 22.76
CA PHE A 185 -1.13 8.34 22.15
C PHE A 185 -1.45 9.55 21.26
N ALA A 186 -2.41 9.42 20.34
CA ALA A 186 -2.76 10.48 19.42
C ALA A 186 -3.26 11.76 20.13
N THR A 187 -4.01 11.58 21.24
CA THR A 187 -4.63 12.71 21.95
C THR A 187 -3.79 13.33 23.05
N THR A 188 -2.79 12.60 23.59
CA THR A 188 -2.02 13.08 24.75
C THR A 188 -0.52 13.25 24.50
N ALA A 189 0.02 12.75 23.38
CA ALA A 189 1.42 12.97 23.04
C ALA A 189 1.72 14.46 22.83
N PRO A 190 2.90 14.96 23.25
CA PRO A 190 3.34 16.32 22.92
C PRO A 190 3.35 16.53 21.40
N VAL A 191 2.74 17.63 20.92
CA VAL A 191 2.59 17.89 19.49
C VAL A 191 3.94 17.90 18.76
N GLY A 192 4.97 18.51 19.36
CA GLY A 192 6.30 18.54 18.76
C GLY A 192 7.02 17.18 18.66
N GLU A 193 6.49 16.12 19.29
CA GLU A 193 6.99 14.75 19.09
C GLU A 193 6.31 14.05 17.90
N ILE A 194 5.17 14.58 17.41
CA ILE A 194 4.29 13.91 16.42
C ILE A 194 3.97 14.75 15.18
N ASP A 195 4.39 16.01 15.10
CA ASP A 195 4.12 16.93 13.98
C ASP A 195 4.79 16.50 12.68
N PHE A 196 5.79 15.61 12.73
CA PHE A 196 6.41 15.02 11.56
C PHE A 196 5.39 14.33 10.62
N ILE A 197 4.21 13.96 11.14
CA ILE A 197 3.14 13.32 10.34
C ILE A 197 2.57 14.27 9.28
N LEU A 198 2.74 15.58 9.42
CA LEU A 198 2.34 16.58 8.42
C LEU A 198 3.01 16.36 7.06
N LYS A 199 4.18 15.72 7.01
CA LYS A 199 4.79 15.29 5.76
C LYS A 199 3.85 14.41 4.93
N ALA A 200 2.99 13.60 5.57
CA ALA A 200 2.00 12.80 4.85
C ALA A 200 0.98 13.69 4.12
N LYS A 201 0.52 14.77 4.74
CA LYS A 201 -0.33 15.79 4.11
C LYS A 201 0.36 16.36 2.86
N ASP A 202 1.62 16.82 3.00
CA ASP A 202 2.34 17.49 1.91
C ASP A 202 2.51 16.57 0.68
N TYR A 203 2.94 15.33 0.90
CA TYR A 203 3.11 14.36 -0.18
C TYR A 203 1.77 13.99 -0.84
N ASN A 204 0.76 13.67 -0.05
CA ASN A 204 -0.47 13.07 -0.57
C ASN A 204 -1.43 14.10 -1.16
N LEU A 205 -1.47 15.34 -0.65
CA LEU A 205 -2.20 16.44 -1.32
C LEU A 205 -1.51 16.84 -2.61
N LYS A 206 -0.18 16.99 -2.62
CA LYS A 206 0.57 17.28 -3.83
C LYS A 206 0.32 16.23 -4.92
N ALA A 207 0.32 14.96 -4.55
CA ALA A 207 0.01 13.89 -5.48
C ALA A 207 -1.41 14.02 -6.07
N ALA A 208 -2.40 14.41 -5.26
CA ALA A 208 -3.76 14.66 -5.74
C ALA A 208 -3.82 15.84 -6.70
N GLU A 209 -3.15 16.95 -6.38
CA GLU A 209 -3.12 18.15 -7.21
C GLU A 209 -2.40 17.94 -8.55
N ASP A 210 -1.27 17.26 -8.54
CA ASP A 210 -0.52 16.95 -9.76
C ASP A 210 -1.28 15.96 -10.64
N SER A 211 -2.03 15.02 -10.05
CA SER A 211 -2.91 14.11 -10.78
C SER A 211 -4.00 14.85 -11.56
N LEU A 212 -4.56 15.90 -11.00
CA LEU A 212 -5.62 16.68 -11.64
C LEU A 212 -5.14 17.41 -12.92
N LYS A 213 -3.84 17.65 -13.05
CA LYS A 213 -3.22 18.27 -14.26
C LYS A 213 -3.08 17.28 -15.42
N GLY A 214 -3.02 15.96 -15.13
CA GLY A 214 -2.83 14.89 -16.11
C GLY A 214 -4.09 14.03 -16.30
N ASN A 215 -3.91 12.92 -17.02
CA ASN A 215 -4.92 11.88 -17.20
C ASN A 215 -4.31 10.55 -16.75
N TYR A 216 -4.53 10.21 -15.49
CA TYR A 216 -4.00 9.00 -14.88
C TYR A 216 -5.11 8.04 -14.50
N GLY A 217 -4.84 6.75 -14.63
CA GLY A 217 -5.77 5.71 -14.25
C GLY A 217 -7.15 5.87 -14.90
N HIS A 218 -8.20 5.84 -14.08
CA HIS A 218 -9.57 6.07 -14.53
C HIS A 218 -10.01 7.53 -14.46
N CYS A 219 -9.13 8.44 -14.08
CA CYS A 219 -9.45 9.86 -13.87
C CYS A 219 -10.64 10.07 -12.93
N LEU A 220 -10.85 9.18 -11.96
CA LEU A 220 -12.01 9.23 -11.06
C LEU A 220 -12.04 10.53 -10.25
N GLY A 221 -10.91 10.90 -9.64
CA GLY A 221 -10.83 12.16 -8.90
C GLY A 221 -11.12 13.38 -9.78
N LYS A 222 -10.59 13.40 -11.01
CA LYS A 222 -10.88 14.46 -11.99
C LYS A 222 -12.36 14.48 -12.40
N THR A 223 -12.98 13.30 -12.52
CA THR A 223 -14.41 13.16 -12.83
C THR A 223 -15.28 13.72 -11.72
N MET A 224 -14.90 13.49 -10.45
CA MET A 224 -15.64 14.01 -9.29
C MET A 224 -15.67 15.54 -9.22
N ASN A 225 -14.69 16.23 -9.82
CA ASN A 225 -14.62 17.70 -9.91
C ASN A 225 -15.36 18.30 -11.13
N ARG A 226 -16.17 17.48 -11.85
CA ARG A 226 -16.92 17.97 -13.01
C ARG A 226 -18.35 18.42 -12.63
N PRO A 227 -18.95 19.34 -13.41
CA PRO A 227 -20.30 19.84 -13.14
C PRO A 227 -21.36 18.74 -13.01
N LEU A 228 -21.28 17.66 -13.82
CA LEU A 228 -22.20 16.53 -13.70
C LEU A 228 -22.10 15.85 -12.32
N SER A 229 -20.90 15.63 -11.82
CA SER A 229 -20.68 15.01 -10.51
C SER A 229 -21.14 15.94 -9.40
N HIS A 230 -20.86 17.23 -9.48
CA HIS A 230 -21.36 18.22 -8.52
C HIS A 230 -22.90 18.32 -8.55
N GLY A 231 -23.54 18.15 -9.70
CA GLY A 231 -25.00 18.11 -9.81
C GLY A 231 -25.63 16.89 -9.10
N ILE A 232 -24.89 15.79 -8.97
CA ILE A 232 -25.37 14.55 -8.35
C ILE A 232 -24.96 14.46 -6.87
N PHE A 233 -23.71 14.74 -6.54
CA PHE A 233 -23.14 14.56 -5.18
C PHE A 233 -23.02 15.85 -4.39
N GLY A 234 -23.31 17.01 -5.00
CA GLY A 234 -23.07 18.33 -4.44
C GLY A 234 -21.61 18.75 -4.53
N ASP A 235 -21.36 20.05 -4.42
CA ASP A 235 -20.05 20.64 -4.18
C ASP A 235 -19.87 20.72 -2.64
N SER A 236 -19.28 19.70 -2.06
CA SER A 236 -19.34 19.44 -0.62
C SER A 236 -18.07 18.75 -0.12
N ILE A 237 -17.82 18.79 1.18
CA ILE A 237 -16.72 18.06 1.83
C ILE A 237 -16.70 16.58 1.37
N TYR A 238 -17.86 15.95 1.23
CA TYR A 238 -17.98 14.56 0.76
C TYR A 238 -17.39 14.38 -0.64
N SER A 239 -17.78 15.19 -1.60
CA SER A 239 -17.27 15.10 -2.98
C SER A 239 -15.78 15.46 -3.06
N HIS A 240 -15.30 16.41 -2.27
CA HIS A 240 -13.90 16.83 -2.23
C HIS A 240 -13.00 15.76 -1.62
N ILE A 241 -13.42 15.09 -0.54
CA ILE A 241 -12.71 13.94 0.04
C ILE A 241 -12.51 12.86 -1.02
N ILE A 242 -13.58 12.48 -1.74
CA ILE A 242 -13.49 11.46 -2.79
C ILE A 242 -12.56 11.93 -3.91
N ALA A 243 -12.76 13.15 -4.40
CA ALA A 243 -11.98 13.72 -5.52
C ALA A 243 -10.49 13.73 -5.22
N LYS A 244 -10.07 14.29 -4.09
CA LYS A 244 -8.65 14.41 -3.70
C LYS A 244 -8.02 13.05 -3.42
N THR A 245 -8.75 12.15 -2.76
CA THR A 245 -8.21 10.83 -2.42
C THR A 245 -8.09 9.94 -3.65
N ALA A 246 -9.11 9.92 -4.52
CA ALA A 246 -9.07 9.17 -5.76
C ALA A 246 -8.04 9.70 -6.74
N SER A 247 -7.85 11.04 -6.85
CA SER A 247 -6.83 11.64 -7.72
C SER A 247 -5.43 11.16 -7.38
N ALA A 248 -5.03 11.17 -6.10
CA ALA A 248 -3.72 10.69 -5.69
C ALA A 248 -3.53 9.19 -6.04
N CYS A 249 -4.58 8.39 -5.88
CA CYS A 249 -4.55 6.99 -6.28
C CYS A 249 -4.51 6.80 -7.80
N ASP A 250 -5.27 7.58 -8.56
CA ASP A 250 -5.25 7.56 -10.04
C ASP A 250 -3.83 7.82 -10.56
N ALA A 251 -3.14 8.85 -10.01
CA ALA A 251 -1.75 9.13 -10.36
C ALA A 251 -0.83 7.95 -10.06
N ARG A 252 -0.87 7.46 -8.82
CA ARG A 252 0.01 6.38 -8.37
C ARG A 252 -0.20 5.08 -9.17
N MET A 253 -1.46 4.68 -9.36
CA MET A 253 -1.79 3.44 -10.07
C MET A 253 -1.63 3.57 -11.58
N GLY A 254 -1.70 4.77 -12.11
CA GLY A 254 -1.43 5.10 -13.51
C GLY A 254 0.04 5.25 -13.86
N GLY A 255 0.96 5.05 -12.91
CA GLY A 255 2.41 5.11 -13.16
C GLY A 255 2.98 6.52 -13.22
N ALA A 256 2.38 7.49 -12.54
CA ALA A 256 2.96 8.82 -12.40
C ALA A 256 4.24 8.77 -11.55
N MET A 257 5.26 9.57 -11.94
CA MET A 257 6.49 9.77 -11.18
C MET A 257 6.26 10.77 -10.02
N ILE A 258 5.27 10.50 -9.20
CA ILE A 258 4.85 11.35 -8.10
C ILE A 258 4.97 10.56 -6.80
N PRO A 259 5.77 11.04 -5.83
CA PRO A 259 5.87 10.39 -4.53
C PRO A 259 4.58 10.57 -3.72
N VAL A 260 4.21 9.54 -2.98
CA VAL A 260 3.14 9.57 -1.97
C VAL A 260 3.68 9.09 -0.64
N MET A 261 3.11 9.55 0.46
CA MET A 261 3.37 8.95 1.76
C MET A 261 2.60 7.64 1.87
N SER A 262 3.30 6.57 2.12
CA SER A 262 2.72 5.23 2.30
C SER A 262 2.32 4.96 3.76
N ASN A 263 1.64 3.84 3.97
CA ASN A 263 1.40 3.27 5.29
C ASN A 263 1.47 1.75 5.18
N SER A 264 2.21 1.10 6.08
CA SER A 264 2.37 -0.37 6.14
C SER A 264 2.72 -1.00 4.78
N GLY A 265 3.63 -0.35 4.04
CA GLY A 265 4.13 -0.82 2.75
C GLY A 265 3.20 -0.55 1.56
N SER A 266 2.12 0.22 1.72
CA SER A 266 1.21 0.56 0.62
C SER A 266 0.96 2.06 0.51
N GLY A 267 1.28 2.66 -0.66
CA GLY A 267 0.97 4.07 -0.93
C GLY A 267 -0.53 4.35 -0.95
N ASN A 268 -1.36 3.43 -1.44
CA ASN A 268 -2.81 3.59 -1.42
C ASN A 268 -3.37 3.61 0.02
N GLN A 269 -2.79 2.84 0.93
CA GLN A 269 -3.16 2.93 2.36
C GLN A 269 -2.76 4.28 2.95
N GLY A 270 -1.56 4.78 2.65
CA GLY A 270 -1.14 6.11 3.09
C GLY A 270 -2.04 7.23 2.55
N ILE A 271 -2.41 7.16 1.27
CA ILE A 271 -3.36 8.09 0.66
C ILE A 271 -4.72 8.06 1.38
N CYS A 272 -5.27 6.86 1.63
CA CYS A 272 -6.55 6.69 2.35
C CYS A 272 -6.50 7.16 3.80
N ALA A 273 -5.38 6.95 4.48
CA ALA A 273 -5.22 7.39 5.87
C ALA A 273 -5.01 8.91 5.97
N THR A 274 -4.52 9.56 4.91
CA THR A 274 -4.15 10.99 4.93
C THR A 274 -5.24 11.89 4.35
N ASN A 275 -5.56 11.72 3.06
CA ASN A 275 -6.31 12.73 2.30
C ASN A 275 -7.71 13.00 2.85
N PRO A 276 -8.51 11.99 3.28
CA PRO A 276 -9.83 12.26 3.86
C PRO A 276 -9.76 13.12 5.12
N VAL A 277 -8.78 12.85 5.97
CA VAL A 277 -8.57 13.58 7.23
C VAL A 277 -8.13 15.02 6.95
N VAL A 278 -7.18 15.19 6.02
CA VAL A 278 -6.68 16.52 5.64
C VAL A 278 -7.76 17.38 4.99
N VAL A 279 -8.50 16.82 4.02
CA VAL A 279 -9.57 17.56 3.33
C VAL A 279 -10.65 17.98 4.33
N TYR A 280 -11.06 17.05 5.20
CA TYR A 280 -12.05 17.37 6.24
C TYR A 280 -11.55 18.50 7.16
N ALA A 281 -10.32 18.40 7.67
CA ALA A 281 -9.78 19.40 8.58
C ALA A 281 -9.66 20.79 7.95
N LEU A 282 -9.22 20.87 6.69
CA LEU A 282 -9.04 22.14 5.99
C LEU A 282 -10.40 22.82 5.72
N GLU A 283 -11.41 22.07 5.31
CA GLU A 283 -12.73 22.63 4.98
C GLU A 283 -13.58 22.93 6.23
N ASN A 284 -13.32 22.20 7.32
CA ASN A 284 -14.01 22.45 8.60
C ASN A 284 -13.25 23.45 9.49
N ASN A 285 -12.12 24.03 9.02
CA ASN A 285 -11.28 24.99 9.75
C ASN A 285 -10.75 24.45 11.09
N ASN A 286 -10.44 23.17 11.16
CA ASN A 286 -9.75 22.59 12.30
C ASN A 286 -8.32 23.16 12.45
N THR A 287 -7.83 23.24 13.66
CA THR A 287 -6.46 23.70 13.95
C THR A 287 -5.39 22.72 13.44
N GLU A 288 -4.15 23.19 13.28
CA GLU A 288 -3.05 22.33 12.89
C GLU A 288 -2.79 21.23 13.93
N GLU A 289 -2.90 21.53 15.22
CA GLU A 289 -2.78 20.53 16.27
C GLU A 289 -3.87 19.43 16.15
N GLU A 290 -5.13 19.80 15.92
CA GLU A 290 -6.19 18.82 15.70
C GLU A 290 -5.91 17.96 14.48
N LEU A 291 -5.41 18.55 13.39
CA LEU A 291 -5.02 17.82 12.18
C LEU A 291 -3.87 16.85 12.47
N VAL A 292 -2.81 17.27 13.17
CA VAL A 292 -1.69 16.40 13.56
C VAL A 292 -2.20 15.19 14.35
N ARG A 293 -3.01 15.42 15.37
CA ARG A 293 -3.60 14.36 16.21
C ARG A 293 -4.49 13.41 15.41
N ALA A 294 -5.34 13.95 14.54
CA ALA A 294 -6.21 13.17 13.66
C ALA A 294 -5.41 12.31 12.67
N LEU A 295 -4.33 12.84 12.09
CA LEU A 295 -3.45 12.08 11.21
C LEU A 295 -2.73 10.95 11.95
N ILE A 296 -2.20 11.20 13.14
CA ILE A 296 -1.59 10.17 13.98
C ILE A 296 -2.61 9.08 14.29
N LEU A 297 -3.82 9.44 14.72
CA LEU A 297 -4.90 8.50 15.02
C LEU A 297 -5.23 7.65 13.78
N SER A 298 -5.38 8.27 12.63
CA SER A 298 -5.69 7.59 11.37
C SER A 298 -4.58 6.61 10.95
N HIS A 299 -3.34 7.08 10.89
CA HIS A 299 -2.22 6.26 10.45
C HIS A 299 -1.90 5.13 11.43
N LEU A 300 -1.95 5.40 12.73
CA LEU A 300 -1.62 4.41 13.75
C LEU A 300 -2.73 3.35 13.89
N THR A 301 -4.01 3.72 13.70
CA THR A 301 -5.11 2.74 13.61
C THR A 301 -4.90 1.79 12.42
N ALA A 302 -4.50 2.30 11.26
CA ALA A 302 -4.19 1.46 10.10
C ALA A 302 -3.01 0.51 10.39
N ILE A 303 -1.94 1.00 11.02
CA ILE A 303 -0.80 0.17 11.44
C ILE A 303 -1.24 -0.91 12.42
N TYR A 304 -2.03 -0.56 13.44
CA TYR A 304 -2.56 -1.50 14.42
C TYR A 304 -3.32 -2.65 13.76
N ILE A 305 -4.26 -2.35 12.88
CA ILE A 305 -5.03 -3.37 12.16
C ILE A 305 -4.09 -4.25 11.30
N LYS A 306 -3.06 -3.66 10.69
CA LYS A 306 -2.08 -4.37 9.88
C LYS A 306 -1.17 -5.29 10.68
N GLN A 307 -0.94 -5.03 11.96
CA GLN A 307 -0.19 -5.94 12.83
C GLN A 307 -0.84 -7.33 12.89
N SER A 308 -2.17 -7.40 12.93
CA SER A 308 -2.92 -8.65 12.98
C SER A 308 -3.25 -9.22 11.59
N LEU A 309 -3.48 -8.36 10.58
CA LEU A 309 -3.85 -8.79 9.23
C LEU A 309 -2.64 -9.28 8.41
N GLY A 310 -1.44 -8.74 8.69
CA GLY A 310 -0.25 -8.93 7.87
C GLY A 310 -0.18 -7.99 6.67
N LYS A 311 1.01 -7.87 6.06
CA LYS A 311 1.27 -6.90 4.97
C LYS A 311 0.51 -7.25 3.67
N LEU A 312 0.42 -8.54 3.33
CA LEU A 312 -0.25 -9.04 2.13
C LEU A 312 -1.46 -9.92 2.51
N SER A 313 -2.63 -9.60 1.97
CA SER A 313 -3.90 -10.23 2.28
C SER A 313 -4.88 -10.11 1.11
N ALA A 314 -5.87 -10.99 1.03
CA ALA A 314 -7.01 -10.85 0.12
C ALA A 314 -8.03 -9.82 0.62
N LEU A 315 -8.01 -9.41 1.88
CA LEU A 315 -8.77 -8.24 2.34
C LEU A 315 -8.09 -6.96 1.84
N CYS A 316 -8.88 -6.07 1.24
CA CYS A 316 -8.35 -4.85 0.63
C CYS A 316 -7.73 -3.92 1.69
N GLY A 317 -6.48 -3.47 1.47
CA GLY A 317 -5.81 -2.50 2.33
C GLY A 317 -6.53 -1.14 2.43
N CYS A 318 -7.35 -0.79 1.43
CA CYS A 318 -8.19 0.41 1.50
C CYS A 318 -9.21 0.35 2.64
N VAL A 319 -9.74 -0.85 2.98
CA VAL A 319 -10.65 -1.03 4.13
C VAL A 319 -9.93 -0.64 5.41
N VAL A 320 -8.73 -1.19 5.62
CA VAL A 320 -7.92 -0.93 6.82
C VAL A 320 -7.62 0.57 6.98
N ALA A 321 -7.15 1.21 5.92
CA ALA A 321 -6.78 2.61 5.96
C ALA A 321 -8.00 3.53 6.09
N SER A 322 -9.15 3.14 5.50
CA SER A 322 -10.40 3.90 5.64
C SER A 322 -10.99 3.77 7.05
N ILE A 323 -10.78 2.64 7.76
CA ILE A 323 -11.09 2.56 9.20
C ILE A 323 -10.24 3.60 9.95
N GLY A 324 -8.95 3.72 9.63
CA GLY A 324 -8.10 4.75 10.21
C GLY A 324 -8.62 6.17 9.95
N SER A 325 -8.94 6.51 8.71
CA SER A 325 -9.47 7.84 8.39
C SER A 325 -10.84 8.12 9.01
N SER A 326 -11.69 7.11 9.20
CA SER A 326 -12.94 7.29 9.96
C SER A 326 -12.69 7.70 11.40
N CYS A 327 -11.67 7.12 12.05
CA CYS A 327 -11.24 7.53 13.39
C CYS A 327 -10.75 8.98 13.41
N GLY A 328 -9.87 9.36 12.45
CA GLY A 328 -9.38 10.74 12.34
C GLY A 328 -10.48 11.76 12.12
N ILE A 329 -11.44 11.48 11.22
CA ILE A 329 -12.59 12.36 10.94
C ILE A 329 -13.51 12.44 12.16
N THR A 330 -13.80 11.32 12.82
CA THR A 330 -14.61 11.32 14.06
C THR A 330 -13.98 12.20 15.14
N TYR A 331 -12.65 12.13 15.31
CA TYR A 331 -11.92 13.01 16.22
C TYR A 331 -12.04 14.49 15.84
N LEU A 332 -11.88 14.84 14.54
CA LEU A 332 -12.03 16.20 14.05
C LEU A 332 -13.47 16.77 14.22
N MET A 333 -14.47 15.90 14.28
CA MET A 333 -15.85 16.24 14.61
C MET A 333 -16.07 16.48 16.12
N GLY A 334 -15.03 16.30 16.95
CA GLY A 334 -15.11 16.39 18.41
C GLY A 334 -15.53 15.09 19.11
N GLY A 335 -15.45 13.95 18.41
CA GLY A 335 -15.77 12.64 18.97
C GLY A 335 -14.72 12.16 19.97
N ASP A 336 -15.20 11.58 21.06
CA ASP A 336 -14.39 10.90 22.09
C ASP A 336 -14.02 9.46 21.68
N TYR A 337 -13.40 8.73 22.61
CA TYR A 337 -13.01 7.33 22.39
C TYR A 337 -14.19 6.42 22.03
N ASP A 338 -15.34 6.60 22.67
CA ASP A 338 -16.52 5.77 22.42
C ASP A 338 -17.06 5.99 21.01
N LYS A 339 -17.08 7.26 20.56
CA LYS A 339 -17.46 7.61 19.18
C LYS A 339 -16.49 6.99 18.16
N ILE A 340 -15.20 6.97 18.45
CA ILE A 340 -14.20 6.30 17.59
C ILE A 340 -14.44 4.79 17.53
N CYS A 341 -14.71 4.14 18.67
CA CYS A 341 -15.09 2.72 18.70
C CYS A 341 -16.32 2.43 17.85
N HIS A 342 -17.35 3.28 17.93
CA HIS A 342 -18.57 3.17 17.13
C HIS A 342 -18.29 3.30 15.64
N SER A 343 -17.44 4.27 15.25
CA SER A 343 -17.04 4.48 13.86
C SER A 343 -16.30 3.24 13.30
N VAL A 344 -15.39 2.66 14.07
CA VAL A 344 -14.67 1.42 13.69
C VAL A 344 -15.65 0.26 13.49
N LYS A 345 -16.62 0.05 14.39
CA LYS A 345 -17.64 -0.99 14.26
C LYS A 345 -18.50 -0.81 13.00
N ASN A 346 -18.93 0.43 12.70
CA ASN A 346 -19.65 0.75 11.47
C ASN A 346 -18.84 0.41 10.21
N MET A 347 -17.54 0.74 10.21
CA MET A 347 -16.64 0.45 9.11
C MET A 347 -16.45 -1.05 8.88
N ILE A 348 -16.27 -1.82 9.96
CA ILE A 348 -16.10 -3.29 9.90
C ILE A 348 -17.35 -3.93 9.31
N ALA A 349 -18.52 -3.58 9.82
CA ALA A 349 -19.79 -4.15 9.35
C ALA A 349 -20.06 -3.86 7.88
N ASN A 350 -19.64 -2.68 7.39
CA ASN A 350 -19.92 -2.25 6.02
C ASN A 350 -18.93 -2.84 5.00
N LEU A 351 -17.62 -2.90 5.32
CA LEU A 351 -16.57 -3.14 4.32
C LEU A 351 -15.82 -4.48 4.46
N ALA A 352 -16.23 -5.38 5.37
CA ALA A 352 -15.53 -6.63 5.62
C ALA A 352 -15.34 -7.52 4.37
N GLY A 353 -16.19 -7.38 3.35
CA GLY A 353 -16.17 -8.17 2.11
C GLY A 353 -15.39 -7.58 0.94
N MET A 354 -14.69 -6.45 1.09
CA MET A 354 -13.97 -5.83 -0.04
C MET A 354 -12.69 -6.60 -0.36
N LEU A 355 -12.69 -7.29 -1.51
CA LEU A 355 -11.55 -8.08 -1.98
C LEU A 355 -10.41 -7.24 -2.53
N CYS A 356 -9.17 -7.69 -2.29
CA CYS A 356 -7.98 -7.19 -2.96
C CYS A 356 -7.63 -8.11 -4.14
N ASP A 357 -7.77 -7.61 -5.36
CA ASP A 357 -7.40 -8.26 -6.61
C ASP A 357 -6.18 -7.60 -7.28
N GLY A 358 -5.21 -7.18 -6.48
CA GLY A 358 -3.94 -6.59 -6.90
C GLY A 358 -4.01 -5.08 -7.11
N ALA A 359 -2.83 -4.45 -7.21
CA ALA A 359 -2.70 -3.02 -7.48
C ALA A 359 -2.99 -2.72 -8.95
N LYS A 360 -3.87 -1.76 -9.22
CA LYS A 360 -4.31 -1.39 -10.57
C LYS A 360 -5.09 -0.06 -10.55
N PRO A 361 -5.30 0.58 -11.71
CA PRO A 361 -6.10 1.83 -11.78
C PRO A 361 -7.47 1.73 -11.10
N GLY A 362 -8.16 0.57 -11.16
CA GLY A 362 -9.43 0.34 -10.47
C GLY A 362 -9.38 0.45 -8.94
N CYS A 363 -8.19 0.57 -8.33
CA CYS A 363 -8.06 0.81 -6.89
C CYS A 363 -8.67 2.16 -6.47
N SER A 364 -8.69 3.16 -7.37
CA SER A 364 -9.33 4.46 -7.09
C SER A 364 -10.83 4.32 -6.79
N LEU A 365 -11.53 3.37 -7.44
CA LEU A 365 -12.93 3.05 -7.15
C LEU A 365 -13.10 2.47 -5.74
N LYS A 366 -12.21 1.53 -5.35
CA LYS A 366 -12.25 0.92 -4.00
C LYS A 366 -11.94 1.94 -2.90
N ILE A 367 -10.98 2.82 -3.17
CA ILE A 367 -10.64 3.94 -2.28
C ILE A 367 -11.85 4.85 -2.09
N SER A 368 -12.53 5.24 -3.18
CA SER A 368 -13.73 6.08 -3.10
C SER A 368 -14.83 5.45 -2.24
N SER A 369 -15.08 4.15 -2.40
CA SER A 369 -16.03 3.42 -1.55
C SER A 369 -15.59 3.42 -0.09
N GLY A 370 -14.31 3.17 0.18
CA GLY A 370 -13.75 3.15 1.53
C GLY A 370 -13.88 4.49 2.24
N VAL A 371 -13.47 5.59 1.60
CA VAL A 371 -13.49 6.92 2.22
C VAL A 371 -14.90 7.51 2.31
N SER A 372 -15.80 7.16 1.38
CA SER A 372 -17.23 7.49 1.51
C SER A 372 -17.84 6.84 2.74
N THR A 373 -17.53 5.54 2.94
CA THR A 373 -17.97 4.81 4.13
C THR A 373 -17.33 5.36 5.40
N ALA A 374 -16.08 5.82 5.35
CA ALA A 374 -15.39 6.40 6.50
C ALA A 374 -16.11 7.66 7.00
N LEU A 375 -16.49 8.57 6.09
CA LEU A 375 -17.23 9.77 6.45
C LEU A 375 -18.63 9.42 6.97
N LEU A 376 -19.36 8.52 6.30
CA LEU A 376 -20.67 8.06 6.75
C LEU A 376 -20.60 7.42 8.14
N SER A 377 -19.58 6.58 8.41
CA SER A 377 -19.40 5.93 9.71
C SER A 377 -19.10 6.92 10.82
N ALA A 378 -18.31 7.97 10.54
CA ALA A 378 -18.05 9.05 11.46
C ALA A 378 -19.33 9.83 11.80
N VAL A 379 -20.10 10.24 10.80
CA VAL A 379 -21.38 10.97 11.00
C VAL A 379 -22.36 10.14 11.83
N LEU A 380 -22.57 8.87 11.47
CA LEU A 380 -23.47 7.98 12.23
C LEU A 380 -23.00 7.83 13.68
N SER A 381 -21.69 7.69 13.89
CA SER A 381 -21.14 7.59 15.25
C SER A 381 -21.40 8.85 16.07
N MET A 382 -21.24 10.03 15.49
CA MET A 382 -21.53 11.30 16.18
C MET A 382 -23.01 11.40 16.60
N GLU A 383 -23.92 10.88 15.77
CA GLU A 383 -25.35 10.78 16.06
C GLU A 383 -25.72 9.66 17.05
N GLY A 384 -24.72 8.92 17.57
CA GLY A 384 -24.94 7.79 18.47
C GLY A 384 -25.52 6.55 17.76
N ARG A 385 -25.36 6.44 16.45
CA ARG A 385 -25.80 5.30 15.63
C ARG A 385 -24.63 4.43 15.28
N PHE A 386 -24.68 3.15 15.66
CA PHE A 386 -23.59 2.22 15.42
C PHE A 386 -24.07 0.77 15.42
N VAL A 387 -23.31 -0.09 14.77
CA VAL A 387 -23.53 -1.53 14.70
C VAL A 387 -23.16 -2.15 16.04
N THR A 388 -24.05 -2.99 16.55
CA THR A 388 -23.92 -3.64 17.87
C THR A 388 -23.41 -5.07 17.75
N ALA A 389 -23.06 -5.69 18.87
CA ALA A 389 -22.65 -7.11 18.92
C ALA A 389 -23.75 -8.11 18.51
N ALA A 390 -24.99 -7.65 18.33
CA ALA A 390 -26.05 -8.49 17.77
C ALA A 390 -25.94 -8.65 16.24
N GLU A 391 -25.00 -7.97 15.60
CA GLU A 391 -24.92 -7.87 14.14
C GLU A 391 -23.60 -8.42 13.59
N GLY A 392 -23.67 -9.55 12.89
CA GLY A 392 -22.56 -10.09 12.08
C GLY A 392 -21.31 -10.42 12.89
N ILE A 393 -20.15 -9.88 12.46
CA ILE A 393 -18.84 -10.14 13.05
C ILE A 393 -18.41 -9.11 14.11
N VAL A 394 -19.24 -8.11 14.36
CA VAL A 394 -18.97 -7.05 15.34
C VAL A 394 -19.17 -7.61 16.77
N ASP A 395 -18.38 -7.10 17.70
CA ASP A 395 -18.43 -7.45 19.12
C ASP A 395 -18.55 -6.18 19.98
N ASP A 396 -18.92 -6.30 21.25
CA ASP A 396 -18.94 -5.17 22.19
C ASP A 396 -17.53 -4.60 22.38
N ASP A 397 -16.51 -5.47 22.44
CA ASP A 397 -15.11 -5.09 22.41
C ASP A 397 -14.68 -4.75 20.96
N VAL A 398 -14.27 -3.50 20.76
CA VAL A 398 -13.81 -3.02 19.43
C VAL A 398 -12.56 -3.74 18.95
N ASP A 399 -11.62 -4.05 19.84
CA ASP A 399 -10.40 -4.78 19.48
C ASP A 399 -10.71 -6.21 19.08
N LYS A 400 -11.74 -6.82 19.68
CA LYS A 400 -12.25 -8.12 19.26
C LYS A 400 -12.92 -8.04 17.89
N SER A 401 -13.68 -6.99 17.61
CA SER A 401 -14.23 -6.74 16.27
C SER A 401 -13.13 -6.62 15.22
N ILE A 402 -12.04 -5.91 15.52
CA ILE A 402 -10.85 -5.81 14.65
C ILE A 402 -10.20 -7.19 14.48
N ARG A 403 -10.03 -7.97 15.55
CA ARG A 403 -9.48 -9.32 15.45
C ARG A 403 -10.36 -10.26 14.62
N ASN A 404 -11.68 -10.16 14.72
CA ASN A 404 -12.61 -10.93 13.90
C ASN A 404 -12.40 -10.62 12.41
N LEU A 405 -12.37 -9.33 12.03
CA LEU A 405 -12.09 -8.89 10.67
C LEU A 405 -10.73 -9.38 10.16
N THR A 406 -9.68 -9.19 10.96
CA THR A 406 -8.31 -9.53 10.56
C THR A 406 -8.10 -11.04 10.48
N SER A 407 -8.74 -11.83 11.34
CA SER A 407 -8.72 -13.29 11.27
C SER A 407 -9.33 -13.82 9.98
N ILE A 408 -10.46 -13.24 9.53
CA ILE A 408 -11.05 -13.57 8.23
C ILE A 408 -10.05 -13.23 7.11
N GLY A 409 -9.50 -12.03 7.12
CA GLY A 409 -8.58 -11.56 6.08
C GLY A 409 -7.25 -12.34 6.03
N ALA A 410 -6.68 -12.66 7.19
CA ALA A 410 -5.37 -13.31 7.28
C ALA A 410 -5.43 -14.84 7.04
N ASN A 411 -6.52 -15.48 7.47
CA ASN A 411 -6.63 -16.94 7.50
C ASN A 411 -7.68 -17.47 6.51
N ALA A 412 -8.94 -17.04 6.63
CA ALA A 412 -10.04 -17.61 5.84
C ALA A 412 -9.99 -17.20 4.37
N MET A 413 -9.43 -16.03 4.04
CA MET A 413 -9.36 -15.52 2.67
C MET A 413 -8.15 -16.03 1.87
N ASN A 414 -7.33 -16.96 2.37
CA ASN A 414 -6.19 -17.50 1.62
C ASN A 414 -6.64 -18.22 0.33
N LEU A 415 -7.70 -19.03 0.41
CA LEU A 415 -8.28 -19.68 -0.78
C LEU A 415 -8.86 -18.67 -1.76
N THR A 416 -9.49 -17.61 -1.26
CA THR A 416 -9.97 -16.49 -2.07
C THR A 416 -8.84 -15.83 -2.84
N ASP A 417 -7.67 -15.62 -2.19
CA ASP A 417 -6.48 -15.05 -2.79
C ASP A 417 -5.94 -15.91 -3.96
N GLU A 418 -5.93 -17.24 -3.77
CA GLU A 418 -5.61 -18.19 -4.84
C GLU A 418 -6.59 -18.15 -6.01
N MET A 419 -7.89 -18.12 -5.72
CA MET A 419 -8.91 -18.04 -6.76
C MET A 419 -8.80 -16.74 -7.57
N VAL A 420 -8.60 -15.61 -6.89
CA VAL A 420 -8.39 -14.31 -7.54
C VAL A 420 -7.19 -14.37 -8.47
N LEU A 421 -6.06 -14.88 -8.00
CA LEU A 421 -4.86 -15.01 -8.83
C LEU A 421 -5.10 -15.93 -10.03
N ASN A 422 -5.72 -17.08 -9.83
CA ASN A 422 -6.03 -18.02 -10.92
C ASN A 422 -6.91 -17.37 -11.99
N ILE A 423 -7.92 -16.59 -11.60
CA ILE A 423 -8.72 -15.81 -12.53
C ILE A 423 -7.86 -14.80 -13.30
N MET A 424 -6.97 -14.10 -12.61
CA MET A 424 -6.12 -13.06 -13.21
C MET A 424 -5.14 -13.64 -14.24
N VAL A 425 -4.49 -14.75 -13.90
CA VAL A 425 -3.48 -15.39 -14.76
C VAL A 425 -4.13 -16.07 -15.98
N ASN A 426 -5.36 -16.59 -15.85
CA ASN A 426 -6.07 -17.26 -16.93
C ASN A 426 -6.84 -16.30 -17.84
N LYS A 427 -6.81 -15.00 -17.62
CA LYS A 427 -7.31 -14.02 -18.59
C LYS A 427 -6.39 -14.01 -19.81
N ASN A 428 -6.96 -14.19 -20.99
CA ASN A 428 -6.22 -14.22 -22.24
C ASN A 428 -5.31 -13.00 -22.40
N GLY A 429 -4.03 -13.22 -22.53
CA GLY A 429 -3.06 -12.21 -22.94
C GLY A 429 -2.40 -11.40 -21.81
N CYS A 430 -2.35 -11.91 -20.60
CA CYS A 430 -1.42 -11.37 -19.58
C CYS A 430 -0.21 -12.27 -19.43
#